data_62497d65396a297e66d98c7bdd7a331c
#
_entry.id   62497d65396a297e66d98c7bdd7a331c
#
_cell.length_a   1.000
_cell.length_b   1.000
_cell.length_c   1.000
_cell.angle_alpha   90.00
_cell.angle_beta   90.00
_cell.angle_gamma   90.00
#
_symmetry.space_group_name_H-M   'P 1'
#
loop_
_entity.id
_entity.type
_entity.pdbx_description
1 polymer ?
#
loop_
_entity_poly.entity_id
_entity_poly.type
_entity_poly.pdbx_seq_one_letter_code
_entity_poly.pdbx_strand_id
1 'polypeptide(L)'
;MTNNFITTAPEWFRRAIDYPAQSRFVDVDGCSVHYLTWFDVDDGPPGDDHPGLLFIHGGGAHANWWRFIAPFFAETYRVASIDLSGMGDSGARETYLPATWAREIGAVLKDGRLGPRSVVVGHSFGGLIAMKYGAEHGAGLSGMVIVDSPVQDPNDIPLPKPGSPSRSRPKIHPDLPTALARFRLMPEQPCENDYISDFIARTSVKPTKGGWTWKFDFKVMGSRRFGEPYGEELKALKCRAALIYGEKSAIVSRRTVAYMSSVMGPKAPVVEIPEAHHHVMLDQPLAFVAALRAILDAWARDPL
;
A
#
# COMPACT_ATOMS: atom_id res chain seq x y z
N MET A 1 28.70 10.31 -5.84
CA MET A 1 28.42 9.67 -7.14
C MET A 1 26.98 9.95 -7.45
N THR A 2 26.70 10.84 -8.39
CA THR A 2 25.39 11.31 -8.82
C THR A 2 24.61 10.19 -9.48
N ASN A 3 23.37 10.08 -9.10
CA ASN A 3 22.38 9.07 -9.49
C ASN A 3 22.28 8.80 -11.00
N ASN A 4 23.05 7.84 -11.52
CA ASN A 4 22.91 7.42 -12.91
C ASN A 4 21.56 6.71 -13.20
N PHE A 5 20.92 6.10 -12.20
CA PHE A 5 19.68 5.35 -12.41
C PHE A 5 18.46 6.19 -12.78
N ILE A 6 18.29 7.38 -12.18
CA ILE A 6 17.17 8.26 -12.54
C ILE A 6 17.34 8.83 -13.96
N THR A 7 18.57 9.09 -14.41
CA THR A 7 18.82 9.61 -15.76
C THR A 7 18.58 8.58 -16.85
N THR A 8 18.72 7.29 -16.57
CA THR A 8 18.46 6.19 -17.51
C THR A 8 17.06 5.60 -17.41
N ALA A 9 16.29 5.99 -16.39
CA ALA A 9 14.91 5.53 -16.21
C ALA A 9 14.00 6.01 -17.36
N PRO A 10 12.94 5.28 -17.68
CA PRO A 10 11.95 5.70 -18.67
C PRO A 10 11.35 7.08 -18.33
N GLU A 11 10.98 7.84 -19.37
CA GLU A 11 10.47 9.21 -19.21
C GLU A 11 9.22 9.27 -18.32
N TRP A 12 8.30 8.31 -18.47
CA TRP A 12 7.09 8.26 -17.66
C TRP A 12 7.41 8.18 -16.15
N PHE A 13 8.44 7.40 -15.78
CA PHE A 13 8.85 7.24 -14.38
C PHE A 13 9.45 8.54 -13.84
N ARG A 14 10.35 9.16 -14.60
CA ARG A 14 10.97 10.44 -14.23
C ARG A 14 9.90 11.52 -14.01
N ARG A 15 8.97 11.68 -14.97
CA ARG A 15 7.85 12.61 -14.83
C ARG A 15 7.01 12.32 -13.59
N ALA A 16 6.74 11.05 -13.30
CA ALA A 16 5.92 10.67 -12.15
C ALA A 16 6.61 10.97 -10.82
N ILE A 17 7.89 10.66 -10.65
CA ILE A 17 8.59 10.95 -9.39
C ILE A 17 8.86 12.45 -9.19
N ASP A 18 8.96 13.21 -10.27
CA ASP A 18 9.14 14.68 -10.24
C ASP A 18 7.82 15.44 -10.04
N TYR A 19 6.68 14.76 -10.22
CA TYR A 19 5.37 15.40 -10.02
C TYR A 19 5.24 15.90 -8.56
N PRO A 20 4.83 17.16 -8.34
CA PRO A 20 4.75 17.73 -6.99
C PRO A 20 3.89 16.89 -6.05
N ALA A 21 4.39 16.67 -4.86
CA ALA A 21 3.64 16.07 -3.77
C ALA A 21 3.96 16.78 -2.45
N GLN A 22 2.92 16.96 -1.64
CA GLN A 22 3.05 17.55 -0.30
C GLN A 22 3.19 16.44 0.73
N SER A 23 4.09 16.64 1.70
CA SER A 23 4.27 15.80 2.88
C SER A 23 3.46 16.39 4.03
N ARG A 24 2.56 15.60 4.61
CA ARG A 24 1.65 16.01 5.67
C ARG A 24 1.66 15.03 6.83
N PHE A 25 1.20 15.48 7.98
CA PHE A 25 1.11 14.66 9.19
C PHE A 25 -0.22 14.90 9.88
N VAL A 26 -0.82 13.83 10.40
CA VAL A 26 -2.01 13.88 11.25
C VAL A 26 -1.74 13.11 12.55
N ASP A 27 -2.20 13.66 13.69
CA ASP A 27 -2.13 12.92 14.95
C ASP A 27 -3.24 11.87 15.04
N VAL A 28 -2.85 10.65 15.39
CA VAL A 28 -3.79 9.56 15.65
C VAL A 28 -3.40 8.88 16.96
N ASP A 29 -4.18 9.10 17.99
CA ASP A 29 -3.93 8.55 19.32
C ASP A 29 -2.49 8.85 19.84
N GLY A 30 -2.02 10.07 19.68
CA GLY A 30 -0.70 10.53 20.10
C GLY A 30 0.47 10.07 19.23
N CYS A 31 0.18 9.51 18.05
CA CYS A 31 1.18 9.14 17.05
C CYS A 31 1.04 10.02 15.80
N SER A 32 2.14 10.64 15.40
CA SER A 32 2.19 11.42 14.17
C SER A 32 2.22 10.49 12.96
N VAL A 33 1.14 10.45 12.18
CA VAL A 33 0.97 9.63 10.98
C VAL A 33 1.26 10.48 9.75
N HIS A 34 2.26 10.08 8.99
CA HIS A 34 2.67 10.75 7.75
C HIS A 34 1.87 10.28 6.55
N TYR A 35 1.61 11.18 5.61
CA TYR A 35 1.06 10.85 4.30
C TYR A 35 1.51 11.84 3.23
N LEU A 36 1.48 11.42 1.99
CA LEU A 36 1.75 12.24 0.81
C LEU A 36 0.42 12.59 0.13
N THR A 37 0.31 13.81 -0.45
CA THR A 37 -0.80 14.19 -1.34
C THR A 37 -0.26 14.74 -2.64
N TRP A 38 -0.98 14.52 -3.74
CA TRP A 38 -0.68 15.04 -5.08
C TRP A 38 -1.65 16.14 -5.51
N PHE A 39 -2.18 16.84 -4.54
CA PHE A 39 -3.05 18.02 -4.68
C PHE A 39 -2.84 18.91 -3.46
N ASP A 40 -3.24 20.16 -3.56
CA ASP A 40 -3.25 21.05 -2.40
C ASP A 40 -4.49 20.78 -1.54
N VAL A 41 -4.29 20.31 -0.31
CA VAL A 41 -5.39 19.98 0.61
C VAL A 41 -6.17 21.22 1.02
N ASP A 42 -5.52 22.38 1.02
CA ASP A 42 -6.12 23.65 1.42
C ASP A 42 -6.84 24.38 0.26
N ASP A 43 -6.65 23.93 -1.00
CA ASP A 43 -7.34 24.43 -2.18
C ASP A 43 -8.80 23.91 -2.23
N GLY A 44 -9.71 24.79 -1.82
CA GLY A 44 -11.15 24.64 -1.96
C GLY A 44 -11.82 23.65 -0.98
N PRO A 45 -13.15 23.62 -0.97
CA PRO A 45 -13.89 22.59 -0.27
C PRO A 45 -13.57 21.22 -0.86
N PRO A 46 -13.73 20.11 -0.12
CA PRO A 46 -13.67 18.77 -0.69
C PRO A 46 -14.78 18.73 -1.77
N GLY A 47 -14.35 18.94 -3.03
CA GLY A 47 -15.27 19.08 -4.16
C GLY A 47 -15.88 17.73 -4.50
N ASP A 48 -17.15 17.73 -4.82
CA ASP A 48 -17.82 16.57 -5.42
C ASP A 48 -17.19 16.18 -6.76
N ASP A 49 -16.41 17.07 -7.37
CA ASP A 49 -15.84 16.91 -8.70
C ASP A 49 -14.61 15.98 -8.76
N HIS A 50 -13.89 15.82 -7.65
CA HIS A 50 -12.69 14.95 -7.58
C HIS A 50 -12.79 13.99 -6.40
N PRO A 51 -13.22 12.74 -6.64
CA PRO A 51 -13.27 11.72 -5.59
C PRO A 51 -11.88 11.41 -5.04
N GLY A 52 -11.80 10.99 -3.78
CA GLY A 52 -10.53 10.62 -3.16
C GLY A 52 -10.02 9.26 -3.62
N LEU A 53 -8.70 9.14 -3.68
CA LEU A 53 -7.99 7.89 -3.94
C LEU A 53 -6.83 7.75 -2.94
N LEU A 54 -6.98 6.83 -1.99
CA LEU A 54 -5.98 6.59 -0.96
C LEU A 54 -5.23 5.28 -1.21
N PHE A 55 -3.91 5.38 -1.37
CA PHE A 55 -3.01 4.23 -1.49
C PHE A 55 -2.43 3.83 -0.13
N ILE A 56 -2.41 2.53 0.16
CA ILE A 56 -1.86 1.94 1.38
C ILE A 56 -0.80 0.91 1.00
N HIS A 57 0.41 1.10 1.53
CA HIS A 57 1.57 0.27 1.22
C HIS A 57 1.54 -1.10 1.91
N GLY A 58 2.37 -2.03 1.41
CA GLY A 58 2.61 -3.33 2.01
C GLY A 58 3.41 -3.26 3.31
N GLY A 59 3.57 -4.38 3.94
CA GLY A 59 4.30 -4.42 5.20
C GLY A 59 5.79 -4.14 5.08
N GLY A 60 6.30 -3.19 5.88
CA GLY A 60 7.68 -2.71 5.83
C GLY A 60 7.98 -1.79 4.67
N ALA A 61 6.97 -1.48 3.84
CA ALA A 61 7.01 -0.47 2.79
C ALA A 61 6.60 0.91 3.36
N HIS A 62 6.35 1.86 2.49
CA HIS A 62 5.99 3.24 2.85
C HIS A 62 5.32 3.97 1.68
N ALA A 63 4.81 5.19 1.92
CA ALA A 63 4.04 5.97 0.95
C ALA A 63 4.74 6.18 -0.40
N ASN A 64 6.08 6.30 -0.41
CA ASN A 64 6.82 6.47 -1.67
C ASN A 64 6.80 5.23 -2.61
N TRP A 65 6.28 4.08 -2.17
CA TRP A 65 6.03 2.94 -3.06
C TRP A 65 4.96 3.26 -4.11
N TRP A 66 4.17 4.28 -3.86
CA TRP A 66 3.13 4.77 -4.77
C TRP A 66 3.53 6.04 -5.52
N ARG A 67 4.74 6.59 -5.26
CA ARG A 67 5.21 7.86 -5.81
C ARG A 67 5.20 7.91 -7.34
N PHE A 68 5.51 6.79 -7.98
CA PHE A 68 5.55 6.67 -9.44
C PHE A 68 4.23 6.14 -10.05
N ILE A 69 3.23 5.86 -9.22
CA ILE A 69 1.88 5.41 -9.62
C ILE A 69 0.84 6.52 -9.41
N ALA A 70 0.85 7.16 -8.26
CA ALA A 70 -0.14 8.15 -7.84
C ALA A 70 -0.38 9.28 -8.85
N PRO A 71 0.65 9.87 -9.49
CA PRO A 71 0.46 10.96 -10.44
C PRO A 71 -0.40 10.63 -11.66
N PHE A 72 -0.50 9.35 -12.03
CA PHE A 72 -1.38 8.94 -13.14
C PHE A 72 -2.87 9.15 -12.85
N PHE A 73 -3.23 9.42 -11.61
CA PHE A 73 -4.60 9.61 -11.15
C PHE A 73 -4.86 11.05 -10.66
N ALA A 74 -3.81 11.89 -10.52
CA ALA A 74 -3.90 13.21 -9.89
C ALA A 74 -4.75 14.24 -10.64
N GLU A 75 -4.98 14.05 -11.93
CA GLU A 75 -5.87 14.93 -12.73
C GLU A 75 -7.36 14.66 -12.48
N THR A 76 -7.70 13.45 -12.00
CA THR A 76 -9.10 13.00 -11.86
C THR A 76 -9.47 12.77 -10.38
N TYR A 77 -8.49 12.50 -9.53
CA TYR A 77 -8.69 12.14 -8.12
C TYR A 77 -7.87 13.04 -7.19
N ARG A 78 -8.39 13.26 -5.99
CA ARG A 78 -7.60 13.75 -4.86
C ARG A 78 -6.78 12.57 -4.32
N VAL A 79 -5.54 12.47 -4.77
CA VAL A 79 -4.71 11.29 -4.50
C VAL A 79 -3.87 11.50 -3.24
N ALA A 80 -3.88 10.50 -2.36
CA ALA A 80 -2.99 10.44 -1.20
C ALA A 80 -2.37 9.04 -1.03
N SER A 81 -1.27 8.96 -0.29
CA SER A 81 -0.64 7.71 0.13
C SER A 81 -0.16 7.82 1.56
N ILE A 82 -0.56 6.89 2.41
CA ILE A 82 -0.27 6.87 3.85
C ILE A 82 1.02 6.10 4.15
N ASP A 83 1.75 6.54 5.19
CA ASP A 83 2.68 5.72 5.95
C ASP A 83 1.95 5.20 7.21
N LEU A 84 1.65 3.92 7.28
CA LEU A 84 1.09 3.34 8.50
C LEU A 84 2.10 3.46 9.65
N SER A 85 1.62 3.70 10.89
CA SER A 85 2.52 3.87 12.04
C SER A 85 3.54 2.74 12.17
N GLY A 86 4.76 3.10 12.55
CA GLY A 86 5.92 2.20 12.59
C GLY A 86 6.58 1.94 11.24
N MET A 87 6.13 2.59 10.15
CA MET A 87 6.66 2.46 8.79
C MET A 87 6.79 3.85 8.15
N GLY A 88 7.71 3.97 7.18
CA GLY A 88 7.96 5.24 6.49
C GLY A 88 8.44 6.35 7.43
N ASP A 89 7.83 7.51 7.28
CA ASP A 89 8.12 8.70 8.08
C ASP A 89 7.11 8.90 9.23
N SER A 90 6.17 7.94 9.43
CA SER A 90 5.26 7.91 10.56
C SER A 90 5.95 7.57 11.87
N GLY A 91 5.35 8.02 12.96
CA GLY A 91 5.79 7.73 14.32
C GLY A 91 5.72 6.23 14.66
N ALA A 92 6.46 5.84 15.69
CA ALA A 92 6.42 4.50 16.26
C ALA A 92 5.42 4.41 17.42
N ARG A 93 4.90 3.21 17.65
CA ARG A 93 4.01 2.89 18.78
C ARG A 93 4.63 1.81 19.67
N GLU A 94 4.16 1.70 20.89
CA GLU A 94 4.55 0.58 21.77
C GLU A 94 4.02 -0.76 21.23
N THR A 95 2.78 -0.75 20.73
CA THR A 95 2.11 -1.92 20.15
C THR A 95 1.43 -1.53 18.84
N TYR A 96 1.35 -2.47 17.94
CA TYR A 96 0.73 -2.29 16.61
C TYR A 96 -0.45 -3.27 16.49
N LEU A 97 -1.64 -2.70 16.25
CA LEU A 97 -2.88 -3.46 16.11
C LEU A 97 -3.58 -3.13 14.80
N PRO A 98 -4.22 -4.10 14.12
CA PRO A 98 -4.97 -3.85 12.89
C PRO A 98 -6.04 -2.74 13.05
N ALA A 99 -6.73 -2.71 14.18
CA ALA A 99 -7.73 -1.67 14.46
C ALA A 99 -7.11 -0.26 14.59
N THR A 100 -5.88 -0.15 15.09
CA THR A 100 -5.17 1.13 15.17
C THR A 100 -4.80 1.62 13.77
N TRP A 101 -4.22 0.78 12.93
CA TRP A 101 -3.92 1.12 11.55
C TRP A 101 -5.19 1.43 10.74
N ALA A 102 -6.31 0.74 10.99
CA ALA A 102 -7.61 1.08 10.37
C ALA A 102 -8.06 2.50 10.75
N ARG A 103 -7.90 2.93 12.02
CA ARG A 103 -8.18 4.31 12.43
C ARG A 103 -7.26 5.34 11.74
N GLU A 104 -6.00 4.98 11.49
CA GLU A 104 -5.06 5.84 10.75
C GLU A 104 -5.54 6.09 9.32
N ILE A 105 -6.07 5.06 8.63
CA ILE A 105 -6.72 5.23 7.32
C ILE A 105 -7.85 6.26 7.39
N GLY A 106 -8.76 6.13 8.37
CA GLY A 106 -9.86 7.06 8.54
C GLY A 106 -9.42 8.49 8.85
N ALA A 107 -8.36 8.64 9.65
CA ALA A 107 -7.77 9.94 9.98
C ALA A 107 -7.18 10.63 8.74
N VAL A 108 -6.44 9.90 7.91
CA VAL A 108 -5.87 10.44 6.65
C VAL A 108 -6.96 10.78 5.64
N LEU A 109 -8.00 9.95 5.48
CA LEU A 109 -9.16 10.27 4.63
C LEU A 109 -9.81 11.59 5.04
N LYS A 110 -9.94 11.84 6.34
CA LYS A 110 -10.53 13.05 6.90
C LYS A 110 -9.60 14.25 6.79
N ASP A 111 -8.36 14.16 7.29
CA ASP A 111 -7.39 15.25 7.33
C ASP A 111 -6.98 15.68 5.91
N GLY A 112 -6.75 14.69 5.02
CA GLY A 112 -6.47 14.91 3.61
C GLY A 112 -7.69 15.40 2.80
N ARG A 113 -8.86 15.56 3.41
CA ARG A 113 -10.10 16.00 2.72
C ARG A 113 -10.38 15.21 1.45
N LEU A 114 -10.19 13.88 1.50
CA LEU A 114 -10.39 13.03 0.32
C LEU A 114 -11.89 12.90 -0.04
N GLY A 115 -12.76 13.30 0.87
CA GLY A 115 -14.20 13.35 0.68
C GLY A 115 -14.93 12.01 0.83
N PRO A 116 -16.24 12.04 0.87
CA PRO A 116 -17.07 10.86 0.76
C PRO A 116 -16.89 10.28 -0.65
N ARG A 117 -17.11 8.98 -0.82
CA ARG A 117 -16.92 8.28 -2.09
C ARG A 117 -15.45 8.07 -2.48
N SER A 118 -14.54 8.16 -1.51
CA SER A 118 -13.14 7.77 -1.76
C SER A 118 -13.01 6.28 -2.11
N VAL A 119 -12.01 5.97 -2.93
CA VAL A 119 -11.56 4.59 -3.14
C VAL A 119 -10.28 4.37 -2.37
N VAL A 120 -10.18 3.23 -1.70
CA VAL A 120 -8.97 2.80 -0.98
C VAL A 120 -8.30 1.69 -1.77
N VAL A 121 -7.00 1.81 -2.02
CA VAL A 121 -6.17 0.83 -2.75
C VAL A 121 -5.10 0.32 -1.81
N GLY A 122 -5.19 -0.93 -1.39
CA GLY A 122 -4.26 -1.52 -0.43
C GLY A 122 -3.46 -2.67 -1.00
N HIS A 123 -2.11 -2.59 -0.91
CA HIS A 123 -1.23 -3.66 -1.35
C HIS A 123 -0.82 -4.57 -0.19
N SER A 124 -0.87 -5.88 -0.40
CA SER A 124 -0.35 -6.87 0.56
C SER A 124 -0.92 -6.64 1.97
N PHE A 125 -0.09 -6.42 2.96
CA PHE A 125 -0.50 -6.06 4.31
C PHE A 125 -1.45 -4.85 4.34
N GLY A 126 -1.19 -3.82 3.53
CA GLY A 126 -2.07 -2.65 3.43
C GLY A 126 -3.47 -2.99 2.96
N GLY A 127 -3.64 -4.01 2.11
CA GLY A 127 -4.96 -4.51 1.72
C GLY A 127 -5.70 -5.21 2.86
N LEU A 128 -4.99 -5.95 3.72
CA LEU A 128 -5.59 -6.55 4.92
C LEU A 128 -6.11 -5.46 5.88
N ILE A 129 -5.32 -4.40 6.10
CA ILE A 129 -5.74 -3.28 6.96
C ILE A 129 -6.88 -2.48 6.31
N ALA A 130 -6.85 -2.31 4.98
CA ALA A 130 -7.94 -1.71 4.23
C ALA A 130 -9.24 -2.50 4.40
N MET A 131 -9.21 -3.85 4.33
CA MET A 131 -10.38 -4.69 4.58
C MET A 131 -10.92 -4.51 6.00
N LYS A 132 -10.04 -4.41 7.00
CA LYS A 132 -10.43 -4.11 8.39
C LYS A 132 -11.18 -2.77 8.48
N TYR A 133 -10.65 -1.72 7.84
CA TYR A 133 -11.32 -0.43 7.75
C TYR A 133 -12.66 -0.52 7.00
N GLY A 134 -12.68 -1.21 5.85
CA GLY A 134 -13.86 -1.35 5.01
C GLY A 134 -15.00 -2.11 5.66
N ALA A 135 -14.71 -3.11 6.49
CA ALA A 135 -15.72 -3.83 7.27
C ALA A 135 -16.39 -2.96 8.31
N GLU A 136 -15.66 -2.04 8.94
CA GLU A 136 -16.15 -1.15 9.98
C GLU A 136 -16.78 0.13 9.39
N HIS A 137 -16.12 0.76 8.43
CA HIS A 137 -16.40 2.12 7.94
C HIS A 137 -16.64 2.21 6.43
N GLY A 138 -16.69 1.09 5.70
CA GLY A 138 -16.77 1.05 4.23
C GLY A 138 -18.00 1.71 3.61
N ALA A 139 -19.08 1.92 4.37
CA ALA A 139 -20.29 2.59 3.86
C ALA A 139 -20.03 4.03 3.35
N GLY A 140 -18.95 4.66 3.78
CA GLY A 140 -18.50 5.98 3.28
C GLY A 140 -17.55 5.90 2.08
N LEU A 141 -17.20 4.69 1.60
CA LEU A 141 -16.30 4.49 0.46
C LEU A 141 -17.07 4.15 -0.81
N SER A 142 -16.60 4.62 -1.95
CA SER A 142 -17.07 4.15 -3.27
C SER A 142 -16.59 2.74 -3.59
N GLY A 143 -15.47 2.32 -3.02
CA GLY A 143 -14.95 0.98 -3.22
C GLY A 143 -13.56 0.78 -2.64
N MET A 144 -13.12 -0.46 -2.74
CA MET A 144 -11.80 -0.90 -2.29
C MET A 144 -11.14 -1.77 -3.35
N VAL A 145 -9.89 -1.48 -3.69
CA VAL A 145 -9.08 -2.32 -4.56
C VAL A 145 -8.02 -3.02 -3.74
N ILE A 146 -8.13 -4.31 -3.67
CA ILE A 146 -7.20 -5.21 -2.97
C ILE A 146 -6.11 -5.59 -3.95
N VAL A 147 -4.85 -5.27 -3.63
CA VAL A 147 -3.71 -5.54 -4.52
C VAL A 147 -2.83 -6.60 -3.90
N ASP A 148 -2.86 -7.78 -4.47
CA ASP A 148 -2.04 -8.95 -4.11
C ASP A 148 -1.97 -9.20 -2.59
N SER A 149 -3.14 -9.15 -1.92
CA SER A 149 -3.27 -9.39 -0.48
C SER A 149 -3.90 -10.74 -0.25
N PRO A 150 -3.24 -11.65 0.46
CA PRO A 150 -3.73 -13.02 0.61
C PRO A 150 -4.85 -13.07 1.67
N VAL A 151 -6.06 -13.42 1.24
CA VAL A 151 -7.14 -13.87 2.14
C VAL A 151 -7.35 -15.36 1.88
N GLN A 152 -6.84 -16.17 2.80
CA GLN A 152 -6.89 -17.62 2.65
C GLN A 152 -8.24 -18.18 3.11
N ASP A 153 -8.66 -19.28 2.48
CA ASP A 153 -9.78 -20.07 2.99
C ASP A 153 -9.43 -20.56 4.41
N PRO A 154 -10.29 -20.33 5.42
CA PRO A 154 -10.05 -20.81 6.78
C PRO A 154 -9.75 -22.32 6.87
N ASN A 155 -10.26 -23.10 5.94
CA ASN A 155 -10.00 -24.55 5.87
C ASN A 155 -8.59 -24.90 5.39
N ASP A 156 -7.87 -23.94 4.78
CA ASP A 156 -6.54 -24.13 4.19
C ASP A 156 -5.41 -23.53 5.03
N ILE A 157 -5.73 -22.88 6.12
CA ILE A 157 -4.72 -22.23 6.95
C ILE A 157 -3.88 -23.31 7.64
N PRO A 158 -2.57 -23.39 7.36
CA PRO A 158 -1.68 -24.25 8.13
C PRO A 158 -1.73 -23.81 9.59
N LEU A 159 -1.83 -24.77 10.52
CA LEU A 159 -1.68 -24.46 11.94
C LEU A 159 -0.42 -23.62 12.14
N PRO A 160 -0.51 -22.49 12.88
CA PRO A 160 0.62 -21.62 13.07
C PRO A 160 1.77 -22.43 13.69
N LYS A 161 2.89 -22.51 12.99
CA LYS A 161 4.12 -23.00 13.62
C LYS A 161 4.47 -21.96 14.69
N PRO A 162 4.80 -22.39 15.92
CA PRO A 162 5.26 -21.47 16.95
C PRO A 162 6.47 -20.71 16.41
N GLY A 163 6.24 -19.48 15.96
CA GLY A 163 7.32 -18.60 15.51
C GLY A 163 8.05 -18.09 16.73
N SER A 164 9.35 -18.28 16.78
CA SER A 164 10.17 -17.55 17.75
C SER A 164 9.97 -16.06 17.46
N PRO A 165 9.62 -15.24 18.48
CA PRO A 165 9.52 -13.80 18.27
C PRO A 165 10.87 -13.30 17.78
N SER A 166 10.89 -12.75 16.58
CA SER A 166 12.09 -12.14 16.02
C SER A 166 12.46 -10.93 16.90
N ARG A 167 13.39 -11.12 17.81
CA ARG A 167 14.02 -10.06 18.61
C ARG A 167 15.12 -9.36 17.78
N SER A 168 14.90 -9.13 16.51
CA SER A 168 15.87 -8.44 15.68
C SER A 168 15.87 -6.95 16.06
N ARG A 169 17.03 -6.48 16.52
CA ARG A 169 17.27 -5.05 16.70
C ARG A 169 17.41 -4.40 15.33
N PRO A 170 17.07 -3.09 15.19
CA PRO A 170 17.33 -2.36 13.96
C PRO A 170 18.80 -2.51 13.55
N LYS A 171 19.03 -2.94 12.32
CA LYS A 171 20.39 -2.99 11.78
C LYS A 171 20.80 -1.57 11.38
N ILE A 172 21.94 -1.12 11.92
CA ILE A 172 22.59 0.12 11.52
C ILE A 172 23.71 -0.22 10.54
N HIS A 173 23.67 0.43 9.39
CA HIS A 173 24.68 0.29 8.33
C HIS A 173 25.61 1.50 8.39
N PRO A 174 26.93 1.36 8.18
CA PRO A 174 27.90 2.44 8.37
C PRO A 174 27.66 3.62 7.41
N ASP A 175 27.17 3.34 6.22
CA ASP A 175 26.93 4.31 5.16
C ASP A 175 25.74 3.94 4.27
N LEU A 176 25.29 4.88 3.45
CA LEU A 176 24.16 4.70 2.54
C LEU A 176 24.42 3.58 1.51
N PRO A 177 25.57 3.51 0.82
CA PRO A 177 25.83 2.43 -0.14
C PRO A 177 25.70 1.04 0.49
N THR A 178 26.22 0.86 1.70
CA THR A 178 26.11 -0.41 2.43
C THR A 178 24.67 -0.74 2.78
N ALA A 179 23.87 0.25 3.18
CA ALA A 179 22.44 0.04 3.42
C ALA A 179 21.71 -0.37 2.14
N LEU A 180 21.90 0.36 1.05
CA LEU A 180 21.26 0.08 -0.24
C LEU A 180 21.61 -1.31 -0.78
N ALA A 181 22.85 -1.75 -0.66
CA ALA A 181 23.29 -3.09 -1.07
C ALA A 181 22.59 -4.23 -0.30
N ARG A 182 21.94 -3.91 0.84
CA ARG A 182 21.19 -4.86 1.67
C ARG A 182 19.67 -4.78 1.47
N PHE A 183 19.21 -3.89 0.60
CA PHE A 183 17.79 -3.86 0.25
C PHE A 183 17.37 -5.17 -0.42
N ARG A 184 16.24 -5.70 0.02
CA ARG A 184 15.60 -6.88 -0.59
C ARG A 184 14.09 -6.69 -0.54
N LEU A 185 13.42 -7.06 -1.60
CA LEU A 185 11.96 -7.16 -1.61
C LEU A 185 11.50 -8.31 -0.70
N MET A 186 10.36 -8.15 -0.05
CA MET A 186 9.80 -9.16 0.85
C MET A 186 8.31 -9.39 0.53
N PRO A 187 7.91 -10.56 0.02
CA PRO A 187 8.75 -11.74 -0.28
C PRO A 187 9.83 -11.44 -1.33
N GLU A 188 10.90 -12.23 -1.31
CA GLU A 188 11.96 -12.10 -2.30
C GLU A 188 11.41 -12.44 -3.69
N GLN A 189 11.69 -11.57 -4.65
CA GLN A 189 11.28 -11.72 -6.04
C GLN A 189 12.28 -11.01 -6.96
N PRO A 190 12.40 -11.41 -8.24
CA PRO A 190 13.10 -10.61 -9.23
C PRO A 190 12.38 -9.28 -9.45
N CYS A 191 13.10 -8.26 -9.87
CA CYS A 191 12.54 -6.99 -10.31
C CYS A 191 13.38 -6.49 -11.48
N GLU A 192 12.84 -6.55 -12.69
CA GLU A 192 13.54 -6.12 -13.91
C GLU A 192 13.62 -4.60 -14.04
N ASN A 193 12.78 -3.87 -13.29
CA ASN A 193 12.77 -2.42 -13.24
C ASN A 193 13.76 -1.89 -12.19
N ASP A 194 15.05 -2.02 -12.45
CA ASP A 194 16.12 -1.63 -11.51
C ASP A 194 15.98 -0.18 -11.02
N TYR A 195 15.53 0.73 -11.87
CA TYR A 195 15.30 2.14 -11.53
C TYR A 195 14.19 2.31 -10.47
N ILE A 196 13.14 1.46 -10.48
CA ILE A 196 12.11 1.45 -9.44
C ILE A 196 12.69 0.88 -8.16
N SER A 197 13.40 -0.25 -8.26
CA SER A 197 14.01 -0.92 -7.11
C SER A 197 15.01 0.01 -6.39
N ASP A 198 15.87 0.73 -7.14
CA ASP A 198 16.82 1.71 -6.58
C ASP A 198 16.08 2.89 -5.91
N PHE A 199 15.04 3.43 -6.55
CA PHE A 199 14.22 4.50 -5.97
C PHE A 199 13.60 4.06 -4.63
N ILE A 200 12.99 2.88 -4.59
CA ILE A 200 12.41 2.33 -3.37
C ILE A 200 13.47 2.11 -2.29
N ALA A 201 14.60 1.51 -2.64
CA ALA A 201 15.70 1.28 -1.69
C ALA A 201 16.14 2.59 -1.03
N ARG A 202 16.36 3.65 -1.82
CA ARG A 202 16.81 4.97 -1.34
C ARG A 202 15.79 5.65 -0.45
N THR A 203 14.51 5.51 -0.77
CA THR A 203 13.42 6.11 0.02
C THR A 203 13.06 5.28 1.27
N SER A 204 13.56 4.04 1.36
CA SER A 204 13.33 3.12 2.49
C SER A 204 14.32 3.26 3.64
N VAL A 205 15.35 4.08 3.51
CA VAL A 205 16.38 4.26 4.53
C VAL A 205 16.40 5.69 5.07
N LYS A 206 16.86 5.83 6.31
CA LYS A 206 17.06 7.14 6.95
C LYS A 206 18.37 7.17 7.73
N PRO A 207 18.99 8.37 7.88
CA PRO A 207 20.14 8.55 8.75
C PRO A 207 19.76 8.30 10.21
N THR A 208 20.69 7.78 10.99
CA THR A 208 20.55 7.56 12.43
C THR A 208 21.91 7.76 13.10
N LYS A 209 21.93 7.78 14.44
CA LYS A 209 23.20 7.84 15.18
C LYS A 209 24.03 6.58 14.85
N GLY A 210 25.17 6.81 14.22
CA GLY A 210 26.11 5.73 13.83
C GLY A 210 25.94 5.21 12.40
N GLY A 211 25.10 5.82 11.56
CA GLY A 211 24.97 5.44 10.15
C GLY A 211 23.54 5.52 9.59
N TRP A 212 23.09 4.48 8.92
CA TRP A 212 21.81 4.41 8.22
C TRP A 212 21.00 3.20 8.67
N THR A 213 19.68 3.36 8.75
CA THR A 213 18.74 2.29 9.12
C THR A 213 17.50 2.33 8.25
N TRP A 214 16.70 1.26 8.28
CA TRP A 214 15.44 1.15 7.55
C TRP A 214 14.36 2.03 8.19
N LYS A 215 13.45 2.56 7.37
CA LYS A 215 12.29 3.33 7.80
C LYS A 215 11.14 2.43 8.28
N PHE A 216 11.42 1.45 9.12
CA PHE A 216 10.36 0.69 9.79
C PHE A 216 10.78 0.23 11.18
N ASP A 217 9.81 0.11 12.09
CA ASP A 217 10.00 -0.48 13.40
C ASP A 217 9.88 -2.00 13.30
N PHE A 218 10.90 -2.73 13.76
CA PHE A 218 10.92 -4.19 13.73
C PHE A 218 9.80 -4.83 14.57
N LYS A 219 9.23 -4.12 15.53
CA LYS A 219 8.05 -4.56 16.29
C LYS A 219 6.84 -4.77 15.38
N VAL A 220 6.71 -4.01 14.30
CA VAL A 220 5.66 -4.21 13.29
C VAL A 220 5.70 -5.61 12.72
N MET A 221 6.90 -6.15 12.47
CA MET A 221 7.07 -7.50 11.91
C MET A 221 6.60 -8.60 12.88
N GLY A 222 6.75 -8.40 14.19
CA GLY A 222 6.24 -9.30 15.22
C GLY A 222 4.74 -9.18 15.47
N SER A 223 4.14 -8.07 15.11
CA SER A 223 2.70 -7.80 15.23
C SER A 223 1.90 -8.29 14.02
N ARG A 224 2.58 -8.72 12.97
CA ARG A 224 1.95 -9.28 11.79
C ARG A 224 1.40 -10.65 12.13
N ARG A 225 0.13 -10.75 12.25
CA ARG A 225 -0.58 -12.02 12.21
C ARG A 225 -0.83 -12.39 10.75
N PHE A 226 0.26 -12.69 10.01
CA PHE A 226 0.14 -13.39 8.75
C PHE A 226 -0.50 -14.74 9.01
N GLY A 227 -1.67 -14.99 8.46
CA GLY A 227 -2.45 -16.20 8.69
C GLY A 227 -3.68 -15.98 9.55
N GLU A 228 -3.99 -14.76 10.03
CA GLU A 228 -5.35 -14.47 10.42
C GLU A 228 -6.24 -14.52 9.17
N PRO A 229 -7.34 -15.28 9.23
CA PRO A 229 -8.27 -15.34 8.13
C PRO A 229 -9.04 -14.01 8.06
N TYR A 230 -8.62 -13.09 7.20
CA TYR A 230 -9.39 -11.86 6.90
C TYR A 230 -10.64 -12.14 6.06
N GLY A 231 -11.08 -13.40 6.01
CA GLY A 231 -12.29 -13.82 5.31
C GLY A 231 -13.55 -13.18 5.88
N GLU A 232 -13.62 -12.98 7.19
CA GLU A 232 -14.77 -12.34 7.82
C GLU A 232 -14.79 -10.83 7.54
N GLU A 233 -13.64 -10.15 7.56
CA GLU A 233 -13.54 -8.76 7.14
C GLU A 233 -13.90 -8.59 5.67
N LEU A 234 -13.46 -9.50 4.79
CA LEU A 234 -13.78 -9.47 3.37
C LEU A 234 -15.29 -9.67 3.13
N LYS A 235 -15.95 -10.58 3.86
CA LYS A 235 -17.41 -10.78 3.83
C LYS A 235 -18.19 -9.58 4.37
N ALA A 236 -17.63 -8.91 5.39
CA ALA A 236 -18.27 -7.80 6.08
C ALA A 236 -18.04 -6.44 5.41
N LEU A 237 -17.38 -6.39 4.24
CA LEU A 237 -17.16 -5.13 3.52
C LEU A 237 -18.47 -4.43 3.23
N LYS A 238 -18.51 -3.12 3.53
CA LYS A 238 -19.67 -2.25 3.31
C LYS A 238 -19.56 -1.42 2.02
N CYS A 239 -18.60 -1.75 1.16
CA CYS A 239 -18.36 -1.11 -0.13
C CYS A 239 -18.04 -2.18 -1.19
N ARG A 240 -18.03 -1.76 -2.47
CA ARG A 240 -17.56 -2.61 -3.57
C ARG A 240 -16.11 -3.01 -3.34
N ALA A 241 -15.75 -4.20 -3.79
CA ALA A 241 -14.37 -4.68 -3.78
C ALA A 241 -13.93 -5.10 -5.18
N ALA A 242 -12.63 -4.96 -5.45
CA ALA A 242 -11.96 -5.53 -6.61
C ALA A 242 -10.63 -6.14 -6.17
N LEU A 243 -10.16 -7.13 -6.92
CA LEU A 243 -8.86 -7.77 -6.71
C LEU A 243 -7.98 -7.55 -7.94
N ILE A 244 -6.76 -7.05 -7.73
CA ILE A 244 -5.67 -7.07 -8.71
C ILE A 244 -4.56 -7.94 -8.12
N TYR A 245 -4.04 -8.90 -8.88
CA TYR A 245 -2.97 -9.77 -8.39
C TYR A 245 -1.97 -10.12 -9.49
N GLY A 246 -0.77 -10.52 -9.10
CA GLY A 246 0.27 -10.94 -10.03
C GLY A 246 0.14 -12.41 -10.42
N GLU A 247 0.25 -12.72 -11.71
CA GLU A 247 0.23 -14.09 -12.24
C GLU A 247 1.25 -15.00 -11.53
N LYS A 248 2.43 -14.43 -11.23
CA LYS A 248 3.56 -15.13 -10.58
C LYS A 248 3.65 -14.86 -9.07
N SER A 249 2.55 -14.39 -8.46
CA SER A 249 2.55 -14.12 -7.02
C SER A 249 2.85 -15.38 -6.21
N ALA A 250 3.81 -15.27 -5.30
CA ALA A 250 4.16 -16.35 -4.38
C ALA A 250 3.18 -16.47 -3.18
N ILE A 251 2.32 -15.47 -2.97
CA ILE A 251 1.43 -15.41 -1.80
C ILE A 251 -0.05 -15.38 -2.13
N VAL A 252 -0.43 -14.99 -3.34
CA VAL A 252 -1.81 -15.04 -3.82
C VAL A 252 -1.92 -16.11 -4.91
N SER A 253 -2.24 -17.32 -4.48
CA SER A 253 -2.43 -18.47 -5.39
C SER A 253 -3.77 -18.40 -6.12
N ARG A 254 -3.94 -19.14 -7.22
CA ARG A 254 -5.23 -19.31 -7.89
C ARG A 254 -6.34 -19.80 -6.95
N ARG A 255 -5.99 -20.63 -5.97
CA ARG A 255 -6.94 -21.09 -4.94
C ARG A 255 -7.35 -19.94 -4.02
N THR A 256 -6.41 -19.10 -3.61
CA THR A 256 -6.68 -17.86 -2.86
C THR A 256 -7.61 -16.94 -3.65
N VAL A 257 -7.33 -16.73 -4.94
CA VAL A 257 -8.17 -15.92 -5.84
C VAL A 257 -9.59 -16.49 -5.93
N ALA A 258 -9.74 -17.80 -6.12
CA ALA A 258 -11.04 -18.46 -6.20
C ALA A 258 -11.86 -18.26 -4.92
N TYR A 259 -11.22 -18.41 -3.74
CA TYR A 259 -11.86 -18.15 -2.45
C TYR A 259 -12.28 -16.68 -2.33
N MET A 260 -11.36 -15.74 -2.55
CA MET A 260 -11.66 -14.31 -2.47
C MET A 260 -12.79 -13.91 -3.44
N SER A 261 -12.76 -14.39 -4.68
CA SER A 261 -13.83 -14.15 -5.67
C SER A 261 -15.18 -14.67 -5.18
N SER A 262 -15.21 -15.85 -4.57
CA SER A 262 -16.46 -16.42 -4.04
C SER A 262 -17.05 -15.57 -2.92
N VAL A 263 -16.18 -14.98 -2.10
CA VAL A 263 -16.58 -14.11 -0.98
C VAL A 263 -17.02 -12.72 -1.46
N MET A 264 -16.29 -12.11 -2.39
CA MET A 264 -16.62 -10.79 -2.95
C MET A 264 -17.85 -10.81 -3.85
N GLY A 265 -18.21 -11.97 -4.40
CA GLY A 265 -19.34 -12.16 -5.27
C GLY A 265 -19.05 -11.94 -6.77
N PRO A 266 -20.00 -12.32 -7.65
CA PRO A 266 -19.76 -12.44 -9.09
C PRO A 266 -19.59 -11.10 -9.83
N LYS A 267 -19.92 -9.99 -9.22
CA LYS A 267 -19.77 -8.65 -9.81
C LYS A 267 -18.43 -7.98 -9.47
N ALA A 268 -17.66 -8.56 -8.54
CA ALA A 268 -16.38 -8.00 -8.14
C ALA A 268 -15.34 -8.18 -9.26
N PRO A 269 -14.72 -7.11 -9.76
CA PRO A 269 -13.64 -7.22 -10.72
C PRO A 269 -12.46 -8.00 -10.13
N VAL A 270 -11.93 -8.96 -10.91
CA VAL A 270 -10.72 -9.72 -10.58
C VAL A 270 -9.79 -9.62 -11.78
N VAL A 271 -8.61 -9.04 -11.59
CA VAL A 271 -7.65 -8.77 -12.67
C VAL A 271 -6.32 -9.43 -12.33
N GLU A 272 -5.91 -10.38 -13.16
CA GLU A 272 -4.57 -10.96 -13.15
C GLU A 272 -3.63 -10.09 -13.99
N ILE A 273 -2.49 -9.68 -13.43
CA ILE A 273 -1.46 -8.96 -14.19
C ILE A 273 -0.39 -9.96 -14.64
N PRO A 274 -0.27 -10.18 -15.97
CA PRO A 274 0.73 -11.11 -16.51
C PRO A 274 2.15 -10.73 -16.13
N GLU A 275 2.99 -11.74 -15.94
CA GLU A 275 4.42 -11.63 -15.62
C GLU A 275 4.71 -10.90 -14.27
N ALA A 276 3.70 -10.43 -13.53
CA ALA A 276 3.89 -9.79 -12.24
C ALA A 276 3.99 -10.80 -11.09
N HIS A 277 4.90 -10.55 -10.17
CA HIS A 277 4.99 -11.23 -8.88
C HIS A 277 4.17 -10.46 -7.81
N HIS A 278 4.49 -10.66 -6.54
CA HIS A 278 3.78 -10.02 -5.43
C HIS A 278 3.77 -8.48 -5.48
N HIS A 279 4.88 -7.86 -5.85
CA HIS A 279 4.96 -6.40 -5.95
C HIS A 279 4.55 -5.93 -7.36
N VAL A 280 3.27 -6.13 -7.69
CA VAL A 280 2.69 -5.91 -9.01
C VAL A 280 3.06 -4.54 -9.60
N MET A 281 3.01 -3.48 -8.77
CA MET A 281 3.32 -2.11 -9.20
C MET A 281 4.81 -1.89 -9.49
N LEU A 282 5.70 -2.77 -9.03
CA LEU A 282 7.13 -2.73 -9.35
C LEU A 282 7.43 -3.47 -10.65
N ASP A 283 6.79 -4.63 -10.85
CA ASP A 283 7.05 -5.48 -12.01
C ASP A 283 6.38 -4.95 -13.26
N GLN A 284 5.09 -4.60 -13.15
CA GLN A 284 4.23 -4.19 -14.28
C GLN A 284 3.49 -2.86 -13.95
N PRO A 285 4.22 -1.75 -13.73
CA PRO A 285 3.63 -0.50 -13.24
C PRO A 285 2.53 0.06 -14.16
N LEU A 286 2.75 0.08 -15.46
CA LEU A 286 1.77 0.65 -16.40
C LEU A 286 0.57 -0.27 -16.63
N ALA A 287 0.75 -1.59 -16.60
CA ALA A 287 -0.36 -2.54 -16.63
C ALA A 287 -1.21 -2.42 -15.36
N PHE A 288 -0.58 -2.25 -14.19
CA PHE A 288 -1.27 -1.97 -12.94
C PHE A 288 -2.09 -0.67 -13.02
N VAL A 289 -1.49 0.42 -13.54
CA VAL A 289 -2.21 1.71 -13.75
C VAL A 289 -3.41 1.51 -14.67
N ALA A 290 -3.26 0.80 -15.78
CA ALA A 290 -4.36 0.54 -16.72
C ALA A 290 -5.49 -0.28 -16.08
N ALA A 291 -5.16 -1.34 -15.35
CA ALA A 291 -6.13 -2.17 -14.63
C ALA A 291 -6.89 -1.37 -13.56
N LEU A 292 -6.18 -0.58 -12.75
CA LEU A 292 -6.79 0.25 -11.74
C LEU A 292 -7.71 1.32 -12.35
N ARG A 293 -7.29 2.00 -13.43
CA ARG A 293 -8.15 2.94 -14.17
C ARG A 293 -9.43 2.28 -14.66
N ALA A 294 -9.33 1.11 -15.27
CA ALA A 294 -10.51 0.41 -15.80
C ALA A 294 -11.52 0.10 -14.69
N ILE A 295 -11.07 -0.29 -13.51
CA ILE A 295 -11.94 -0.52 -12.34
C ILE A 295 -12.57 0.79 -11.88
N LEU A 296 -11.76 1.85 -11.69
CA LEU A 296 -12.24 3.14 -11.21
C LEU A 296 -13.25 3.77 -12.18
N ASP A 297 -12.98 3.71 -13.49
CA ASP A 297 -13.89 4.22 -14.53
C ASP A 297 -15.20 3.42 -14.61
N ALA A 298 -15.14 2.10 -14.43
CA ALA A 298 -16.33 1.28 -14.35
C ALA A 298 -17.19 1.66 -13.15
N TRP A 299 -16.57 1.89 -12.00
CA TRP A 299 -17.28 2.30 -10.79
C TRP A 299 -17.82 3.73 -10.84
N ALA A 300 -17.16 4.64 -11.55
CA ALA A 300 -17.67 5.99 -11.74
C ALA A 300 -18.93 6.02 -12.63
N ARG A 301 -19.03 5.11 -13.61
CA ARG A 301 -20.21 4.99 -14.49
C ARG A 301 -21.39 4.29 -13.84
N ASP A 302 -21.16 3.50 -12.80
CA ASP A 302 -22.21 2.79 -12.04
C ASP A 302 -22.07 3.17 -10.55
N PRO A 303 -22.46 4.39 -10.16
CA PRO A 303 -22.43 4.83 -8.77
C PRO A 303 -23.39 3.98 -7.92
N LEU A 304 -22.97 3.66 -6.67
CA LEU A 304 -23.78 2.94 -5.66
C LEU A 304 -25.03 3.73 -5.26
#